data_e0759b772be606fa9a0e7fa867165010
#
_entry.id   e0759b772be606fa9a0e7fa867165010
#
_cell.length_a   1.000
_cell.length_b   1.000
_cell.length_c   1.000
_cell.angle_alpha   90.00
_cell.angle_beta   90.00
_cell.angle_gamma   90.00
#
_symmetry.space_group_name_H-M   'P 1'
#
loop_
_entity.id
_entity.type
_entity.pdbx_description
1 polymer ?
#
loop_
_entity_poly.entity_id
_entity_poly.type
_entity_poly.pdbx_seq_one_letter_code
_entity_poly.pdbx_strand_id
1 'polypeptide(L)'
;MRKFLFSFSFIILLTTTAKSEFAMLGFGKESCSEMVETTSTGSQMDQVYKFAYTAYILGFFTGVNAMENKDTGLEEIDTLYKSTREYCIKHPSDNIFDAMIRVLSQIRD
;
A
#
# COMPACT_ATOMS: atom_id res chain seq x y z
N MET A 1 24.78 38.32 21.54
CA MET A 1 23.56 37.84 22.17
C MET A 1 22.39 37.69 21.22
N ARG A 2 22.17 38.67 20.38
CA ARG A 2 21.07 38.58 19.40
C ARG A 2 21.19 37.45 18.38
N LYS A 3 22.42 37.05 18.10
CA LYS A 3 22.70 35.98 17.13
C LYS A 3 22.24 34.61 17.58
N PHE A 4 22.12 34.42 18.87
CA PHE A 4 21.66 33.16 19.43
C PHE A 4 20.20 32.85 19.06
N LEU A 5 19.38 33.87 19.04
CA LEU A 5 17.95 33.69 18.74
C LEU A 5 17.72 33.22 17.32
N PHE A 6 18.53 33.71 16.38
CA PHE A 6 18.41 33.29 14.98
C PHE A 6 18.80 31.84 14.78
N SER A 7 19.88 31.39 15.41
CA SER A 7 20.32 30.01 15.31
C SER A 7 19.27 29.05 15.85
N PHE A 8 18.61 29.42 16.90
CA PHE A 8 17.59 28.57 17.52
C PHE A 8 16.39 28.40 16.61
N SER A 9 15.93 29.47 15.97
CA SER A 9 14.80 29.43 15.05
C SER A 9 15.11 28.56 13.83
N PHE A 10 16.33 28.60 13.34
CA PHE A 10 16.76 27.79 12.21
C PHE A 10 16.70 26.30 12.52
N ILE A 11 17.14 25.91 13.71
CA ILE A 11 17.10 24.50 14.13
C ILE A 11 15.68 23.97 14.20
N ILE A 12 14.74 24.75 14.67
CA ILE A 12 13.34 24.36 14.75
C ILE A 12 12.77 24.09 13.36
N LEU A 13 13.11 24.92 12.37
CA LEU A 13 12.65 24.73 11.00
C LEU A 13 13.16 23.43 10.40
N LEU A 14 14.41 23.06 10.68
CA LEU A 14 14.99 21.81 10.19
C LEU A 14 14.27 20.59 10.75
N THR A 15 13.86 20.64 12.02
CA THR A 15 13.18 19.49 12.63
C THR A 15 11.77 19.28 12.08
N THR A 16 11.10 20.32 11.63
CA THR A 16 9.75 20.20 11.09
C THR A 16 9.71 19.58 9.71
N THR A 17 10.82 19.58 8.97
CA THR A 17 10.88 19.02 7.61
C THR A 17 11.34 17.58 7.57
N ALA A 18 11.75 17.00 8.69
CA ALA A 18 12.27 15.65 8.77
C ALA A 18 11.14 14.61 8.79
N LYS A 19 10.37 14.55 7.71
CA LYS A 19 9.31 13.57 7.56
C LYS A 19 9.83 12.46 6.66
N SER A 20 9.87 11.24 7.18
CA SER A 20 10.34 10.13 6.37
C SER A 20 9.25 9.70 5.39
N GLU A 21 9.60 9.63 4.14
CA GLU A 21 8.74 9.09 3.10
C GLU A 21 9.47 7.94 2.44
N PHE A 22 8.72 6.97 2.01
CA PHE A 22 9.28 5.87 1.24
C PHE A 22 8.68 5.89 -0.16
N ALA A 23 9.44 5.38 -1.12
CA ALA A 23 8.99 5.30 -2.49
C ALA A 23 8.12 4.06 -2.68
N MET A 24 6.95 4.25 -3.27
CA MET A 24 6.10 3.15 -3.70
C MET A 24 6.33 2.90 -5.18
N LEU A 25 6.53 1.65 -5.54
CA LEU A 25 6.79 1.25 -6.91
C LEU A 25 5.62 0.42 -7.43
N GLY A 26 5.38 0.52 -8.73
CA GLY A 26 4.37 -0.29 -9.40
C GLY A 26 2.96 0.06 -8.96
N PHE A 27 2.13 -0.97 -8.83
CA PHE A 27 0.70 -0.80 -8.57
C PHE A 27 0.36 -0.26 -7.19
N GLY A 28 1.29 -0.26 -6.25
CA GLY A 28 1.00 0.21 -4.89
C GLY A 28 0.54 1.65 -4.83
N LYS A 29 1.02 2.49 -5.73
CA LYS A 29 0.67 3.91 -5.78
C LYS A 29 -0.62 4.21 -6.53
N GLU A 30 -1.18 3.23 -7.22
CA GLU A 30 -2.43 3.42 -7.94
C GLU A 30 -3.60 3.53 -6.97
N SER A 31 -4.63 4.28 -7.39
CA SER A 31 -5.82 4.44 -6.57
C SER A 31 -6.65 3.17 -6.54
N CYS A 32 -7.35 2.99 -5.44
CA CYS A 32 -8.32 1.92 -5.29
C CYS A 32 -9.42 2.01 -6.36
N SER A 33 -9.88 3.22 -6.68
CA SER A 33 -10.92 3.38 -7.70
C SER A 33 -10.46 2.86 -9.05
N GLU A 34 -9.21 3.08 -9.42
CA GLU A 34 -8.68 2.59 -10.68
C GLU A 34 -8.58 1.07 -10.71
N MET A 35 -8.14 0.46 -9.62
CA MET A 35 -8.12 -1.00 -9.52
C MET A 35 -9.51 -1.59 -9.73
N VAL A 36 -10.51 -1.05 -9.05
CA VAL A 36 -11.88 -1.54 -9.17
C VAL A 36 -12.42 -1.35 -10.59
N GLU A 37 -12.18 -0.18 -11.16
CA GLU A 37 -12.65 0.14 -12.51
C GLU A 37 -12.03 -0.78 -13.55
N THR A 38 -10.72 -0.98 -13.54
CA THR A 38 -10.02 -1.79 -14.53
C THR A 38 -10.28 -3.29 -14.38
N THR A 39 -10.81 -3.73 -13.27
CA THR A 39 -11.14 -5.15 -13.02
C THR A 39 -12.65 -5.42 -13.07
N SER A 40 -13.46 -4.45 -13.52
CA SER A 40 -14.92 -4.56 -13.53
C SER A 40 -15.53 -4.44 -14.93
N THR A 41 -14.71 -4.45 -15.97
CA THR A 41 -15.19 -4.20 -17.35
C THR A 41 -15.77 -5.44 -18.02
N GLY A 42 -15.43 -6.64 -17.54
CA GLY A 42 -15.85 -7.89 -18.18
C GLY A 42 -15.10 -8.19 -19.47
N SER A 43 -14.09 -7.41 -19.84
CA SER A 43 -13.30 -7.59 -21.06
C SER A 43 -12.13 -8.55 -20.81
N GLN A 44 -11.44 -8.92 -21.91
CA GLN A 44 -10.21 -9.70 -21.78
C GLN A 44 -9.14 -8.98 -20.99
N MET A 45 -9.07 -7.66 -21.13
CA MET A 45 -8.11 -6.85 -20.36
C MET A 45 -8.36 -6.91 -18.87
N ASP A 46 -9.59 -7.12 -18.45
CA ASP A 46 -9.97 -7.32 -17.07
C ASP A 46 -9.14 -8.46 -16.45
N GLN A 47 -9.05 -9.59 -17.17
CA GLN A 47 -8.27 -10.73 -16.70
C GLN A 47 -6.77 -10.42 -16.60
N VAL A 48 -6.26 -9.64 -17.55
CA VAL A 48 -4.85 -9.22 -17.53
C VAL A 48 -4.57 -8.35 -16.31
N TYR A 49 -5.43 -7.37 -16.04
CA TYR A 49 -5.28 -6.50 -14.88
C TYR A 49 -5.41 -7.29 -13.58
N LYS A 50 -6.38 -8.17 -13.49
CA LYS A 50 -6.58 -9.02 -12.32
C LYS A 50 -5.33 -9.85 -12.04
N PHE A 51 -4.73 -10.43 -13.06
CA PHE A 51 -3.51 -11.21 -12.91
C PHE A 51 -2.35 -10.33 -12.42
N ALA A 52 -2.20 -9.15 -13.00
CA ALA A 52 -1.12 -8.23 -12.63
C ALA A 52 -1.26 -7.74 -11.17
N TYR A 53 -2.46 -7.37 -10.77
CA TYR A 53 -2.70 -6.96 -9.39
C TYR A 53 -2.48 -8.10 -8.41
N THR A 54 -2.94 -9.30 -8.77
CA THR A 54 -2.74 -10.49 -7.94
C THR A 54 -1.26 -10.76 -7.73
N ALA A 55 -0.47 -10.69 -8.80
CA ALA A 55 0.98 -10.90 -8.71
C ALA A 55 1.65 -9.87 -7.81
N TYR A 56 1.24 -8.61 -7.92
CA TYR A 56 1.78 -7.55 -7.09
C TYR A 56 1.44 -7.75 -5.61
N ILE A 57 0.19 -8.08 -5.33
CA ILE A 57 -0.28 -8.33 -3.97
C ILE A 57 0.47 -9.50 -3.34
N LEU A 58 0.64 -10.59 -4.10
CA LEU A 58 1.40 -11.74 -3.63
C LEU A 58 2.84 -11.41 -3.34
N GLY A 59 3.47 -10.62 -4.18
CA GLY A 59 4.84 -10.18 -3.96
C GLY A 59 4.99 -9.40 -2.66
N PHE A 60 4.02 -8.52 -2.39
CA PHE A 60 4.01 -7.76 -1.15
C PHE A 60 3.93 -8.68 0.08
N PHE A 61 2.97 -9.59 0.10
CA PHE A 61 2.79 -10.48 1.25
C PHE A 61 3.94 -11.47 1.39
N THR A 62 4.50 -11.94 0.28
CA THR A 62 5.70 -12.77 0.31
C THR A 62 6.86 -12.03 0.95
N GLY A 63 7.04 -10.75 0.59
CA GLY A 63 8.06 -9.92 1.18
C GLY A 63 7.89 -9.72 2.67
N VAL A 64 6.66 -9.50 3.11
CA VAL A 64 6.35 -9.36 4.54
C VAL A 64 6.69 -10.65 5.29
N ASN A 65 6.28 -11.80 4.75
CA ASN A 65 6.57 -13.08 5.37
C ASN A 65 8.08 -13.32 5.49
N ALA A 66 8.82 -12.99 4.44
CA ALA A 66 10.27 -13.16 4.44
C ALA A 66 10.93 -12.24 5.47
N MET A 67 10.53 -11.00 5.55
CA MET A 67 11.11 -10.02 6.47
C MET A 67 10.83 -10.35 7.93
N GLU A 68 9.65 -10.85 8.21
CA GLU A 68 9.23 -11.14 9.57
C GLU A 68 9.48 -12.59 9.96
N ASN A 69 9.92 -13.39 9.04
CA ASN A 69 10.12 -14.84 9.23
C ASN A 69 8.85 -15.49 9.79
N LYS A 70 7.72 -15.14 9.21
CA LYS A 70 6.40 -15.62 9.62
C LYS A 70 5.60 -16.03 8.42
N ASP A 71 4.67 -16.93 8.68
CA ASP A 71 3.59 -17.21 7.76
C ASP A 71 2.39 -16.37 8.26
N THR A 72 1.95 -15.40 7.47
CA THR A 72 0.83 -14.56 7.82
C THR A 72 -0.51 -15.25 7.59
N GLY A 73 -0.51 -16.56 7.46
CA GLY A 73 -1.75 -17.34 7.35
C GLY A 73 -2.38 -17.25 5.98
N LEU A 74 -1.61 -17.00 4.98
CA LEU A 74 -2.10 -16.79 3.62
C LEU A 74 -2.25 -18.12 2.93
N GLU A 75 -3.42 -18.66 3.03
CA GLU A 75 -3.68 -19.97 2.50
C GLU A 75 -4.02 -19.95 1.03
N GLU A 76 -4.65 -18.86 0.57
CA GLU A 76 -5.10 -18.76 -0.81
C GLU A 76 -4.85 -17.41 -1.42
N ILE A 77 -4.28 -17.45 -2.61
CA ILE A 77 -3.98 -16.29 -3.44
C ILE A 77 -5.22 -15.45 -3.71
N ASP A 78 -6.31 -16.12 -4.06
CA ASP A 78 -7.56 -15.45 -4.40
C ASP A 78 -8.13 -14.67 -3.23
N THR A 79 -7.94 -15.14 -2.01
CA THR A 79 -8.44 -14.47 -0.81
C THR A 79 -7.78 -13.12 -0.62
N LEU A 80 -6.48 -13.02 -0.84
CA LEU A 80 -5.75 -11.76 -0.72
C LEU A 80 -6.21 -10.74 -1.76
N TYR A 81 -6.34 -11.17 -2.98
CA TYR A 81 -6.83 -10.31 -4.05
C TYR A 81 -8.24 -9.80 -3.72
N LYS A 82 -9.13 -10.72 -3.37
CA LYS A 82 -10.52 -10.36 -3.05
C LYS A 82 -10.61 -9.41 -1.87
N SER A 83 -9.88 -9.67 -0.80
CA SER A 83 -9.91 -8.81 0.38
C SER A 83 -9.38 -7.41 0.07
N THR A 84 -8.30 -7.33 -0.70
CA THR A 84 -7.75 -6.04 -1.12
C THR A 84 -8.75 -5.30 -2.00
N ARG A 85 -9.36 -5.99 -2.95
CA ARG A 85 -10.34 -5.38 -3.84
C ARG A 85 -11.59 -4.92 -3.08
N GLU A 86 -12.08 -5.69 -2.13
CA GLU A 86 -13.22 -5.31 -1.29
C GLU A 86 -12.93 -4.05 -0.48
N TYR A 87 -11.73 -3.98 0.09
CA TYR A 87 -11.31 -2.76 0.75
C TYR A 87 -11.34 -1.58 -0.21
N CYS A 88 -10.81 -1.77 -1.41
CA CYS A 88 -10.77 -0.72 -2.42
C CYS A 88 -12.16 -0.26 -2.86
N ILE A 89 -13.13 -1.16 -2.94
CA ILE A 89 -14.51 -0.80 -3.26
C ILE A 89 -15.06 0.18 -2.23
N LYS A 90 -14.75 -0.04 -0.96
CA LYS A 90 -15.22 0.79 0.15
C LYS A 90 -14.41 2.06 0.36
N HIS A 91 -13.18 2.08 -0.15
CA HIS A 91 -12.25 3.18 0.07
C HIS A 91 -11.61 3.62 -1.25
N PRO A 92 -12.41 4.14 -2.18
CA PRO A 92 -11.91 4.40 -3.55
C PRO A 92 -10.81 5.45 -3.64
N SER A 93 -10.70 6.33 -2.65
CA SER A 93 -9.66 7.36 -2.65
C SER A 93 -8.33 6.91 -2.06
N ASP A 94 -8.29 5.74 -1.42
CA ASP A 94 -7.04 5.17 -0.93
C ASP A 94 -6.24 4.57 -2.08
N ASN A 95 -4.99 4.28 -1.85
CA ASN A 95 -4.16 3.57 -2.82
C ASN A 95 -4.10 2.07 -2.50
N ILE A 96 -3.59 1.30 -3.44
CA ILE A 96 -3.52 -0.15 -3.29
C ILE A 96 -2.59 -0.56 -2.15
N PHE A 97 -1.50 0.20 -1.94
CA PHE A 97 -0.60 -0.08 -0.83
C PHE A 97 -1.33 0.01 0.51
N ASP A 98 -2.12 1.06 0.72
CA ASP A 98 -2.90 1.21 1.94
C ASP A 98 -3.90 0.07 2.11
N ALA A 99 -4.51 -0.36 1.02
CA ALA A 99 -5.42 -1.49 1.04
C ALA A 99 -4.71 -2.76 1.51
N MET A 100 -3.52 -3.03 0.98
CA MET A 100 -2.74 -4.20 1.37
C MET A 100 -2.32 -4.15 2.84
N ILE A 101 -1.93 -2.98 3.33
CA ILE A 101 -1.59 -2.79 4.74
C ILE A 101 -2.79 -3.10 5.64
N ARG A 102 -3.98 -2.69 5.24
CA ARG A 102 -5.20 -2.97 6.00
C ARG A 102 -5.53 -4.45 6.01
N VAL A 103 -5.39 -5.12 4.87
CA VAL A 103 -5.60 -6.57 4.80
C VAL A 103 -4.59 -7.30 5.70
N LEU A 104 -3.33 -6.89 5.65
CA LEU A 104 -2.29 -7.45 6.51
C LEU A 104 -2.63 -7.30 7.99
N SER A 105 -3.10 -6.13 8.38
CA SER A 105 -3.50 -5.86 9.76
C SER A 105 -4.64 -6.80 10.21
N GLN A 106 -5.61 -7.05 9.34
CA GLN A 106 -6.72 -7.96 9.64
C GLN A 106 -6.25 -9.41 9.82
N ILE A 107 -5.31 -9.84 9.01
CA ILE A 107 -4.78 -11.20 9.06
C ILE A 107 -3.99 -11.43 10.35
N ARG A 108 -3.27 -10.42 10.82
CA ARG A 108 -2.44 -10.52 12.03
C ARG A 108 -3.25 -10.55 13.31
N ASP A 109 -4.43 -9.99 13.27
CA ASP A 109 -5.33 -9.96 14.41
C ASP A 109 -6.18 -11.24 14.48
#